data_57b65a6f18f8108f310b249cdd54785a
#
_entry.id   57b65a6f18f8108f310b249cdd54785a
#
_cell.length_a   1.000
_cell.length_b   1.000
_cell.length_c   1.000
_cell.angle_alpha   90.00
_cell.angle_beta   90.00
_cell.angle_gamma   90.00
#
_symmetry.space_group_name_H-M   'P 1'
#
loop_
_entity.id
_entity.type
_entity.pdbx_description
1 polymer ?
#
loop_
_entity_poly.entity_id
_entity_poly.type
_entity_poly.pdbx_seq_one_letter_code
_entity_poly.pdbx_strand_id
1 'polypeptide(L)'
;MRRLLFSLCLSFVLFFGTPAVADQNDPRLDTLFDLLRESEEPLEIQATERLIWSIWMQHRNAEYSRMMQAGSVAMASGQYDQAIGIFSSLIQKEPDFAEAWNKRATVYFLIGDLTLSAEDVDRTLELEPRHFGALSGLGQIQLLRGNGDAALEAFEAARAVHPQLPGIEALIRRLEDEVRGRKL
;
A
#
# COMPACT_ATOMS: atom_id res chain seq x y z
N MET A 1 21.32 -65.50 18.59
CA MET A 1 20.53 -64.28 18.81
C MET A 1 21.25 -63.11 18.16
N ARG A 2 20.86 -62.70 16.93
CA ARG A 2 21.44 -61.58 16.17
C ARG A 2 20.56 -60.37 16.43
N ARG A 3 21.08 -59.35 17.13
CA ARG A 3 20.42 -58.06 17.29
C ARG A 3 20.66 -57.20 16.07
N LEU A 4 19.61 -56.93 15.27
CA LEU A 4 19.60 -55.93 14.23
C LEU A 4 19.47 -54.54 14.88
N LEU A 5 20.49 -53.73 14.73
CA LEU A 5 20.43 -52.29 15.03
C LEU A 5 19.84 -51.56 13.81
N PHE A 6 18.62 -51.09 13.95
CA PHE A 6 18.04 -50.14 12.99
C PHE A 6 18.63 -48.76 13.26
N SER A 7 19.49 -48.29 12.37
CA SER A 7 19.98 -46.91 12.37
C SER A 7 18.90 -46.02 11.73
N LEU A 8 18.25 -45.22 12.57
CA LEU A 8 17.27 -44.21 12.12
C LEU A 8 18.05 -42.97 11.65
N CYS A 9 18.31 -42.85 10.34
CA CYS A 9 18.83 -41.63 9.75
C CYS A 9 17.71 -40.56 9.77
N LEU A 10 17.78 -39.68 10.76
CA LEU A 10 16.93 -38.46 10.81
C LEU A 10 17.44 -37.45 9.79
N SER A 11 16.87 -37.46 8.60
CA SER A 11 17.15 -36.45 7.56
C SER A 11 16.59 -35.09 8.04
N PHE A 12 17.49 -34.27 8.53
CA PHE A 12 17.16 -32.86 8.86
C PHE A 12 17.03 -32.08 7.55
N VAL A 13 15.79 -31.92 7.07
CA VAL A 13 15.48 -31.03 5.94
C VAL A 13 15.62 -29.60 6.44
N LEU A 14 16.77 -28.98 6.14
CA LEU A 14 16.95 -27.54 6.31
C LEU A 14 15.98 -26.83 5.33
N PHE A 15 14.85 -26.40 5.85
CA PHE A 15 14.03 -25.39 5.18
C PHE A 15 14.85 -24.09 5.14
N PHE A 16 15.57 -23.86 4.06
CA PHE A 16 16.00 -22.52 3.71
C PHE A 16 14.75 -21.73 3.37
N GLY A 17 14.13 -21.10 4.37
CA GLY A 17 13.12 -20.08 4.15
C GLY A 17 13.76 -19.03 3.26
N THR A 18 13.17 -18.80 2.06
CA THR A 18 13.52 -17.64 1.26
C THR A 18 13.37 -16.41 2.15
N PRO A 19 14.34 -15.49 2.17
CA PRO A 19 14.18 -14.27 2.94
C PRO A 19 12.86 -13.62 2.50
N ALA A 20 11.98 -13.32 3.46
CA ALA A 20 10.74 -12.63 3.18
C ALA A 20 11.09 -11.34 2.44
N VAL A 21 10.57 -11.18 1.24
CA VAL A 21 10.71 -9.95 0.46
C VAL A 21 9.80 -8.94 1.14
N ALA A 22 10.37 -7.93 1.77
CA ALA A 22 9.60 -6.89 2.43
C ALA A 22 9.37 -5.76 1.41
N ASP A 23 8.31 -5.87 0.65
CA ASP A 23 7.75 -4.91 -0.31
C ASP A 23 6.36 -5.41 -0.77
N GLN A 24 5.78 -4.85 -1.84
CA GLN A 24 4.49 -5.29 -2.37
C GLN A 24 4.45 -6.75 -2.85
N ASN A 25 5.59 -7.43 -3.00
CA ASN A 25 5.67 -8.84 -3.38
C ASN A 25 5.80 -9.79 -2.19
N ASP A 26 5.66 -9.29 -0.96
CA ASP A 26 5.76 -10.11 0.24
C ASP A 26 4.61 -11.13 0.30
N PRO A 27 4.89 -12.45 0.38
CA PRO A 27 3.86 -13.47 0.35
C PRO A 27 2.88 -13.42 1.53
N ARG A 28 3.20 -12.70 2.60
CA ARG A 28 2.29 -12.50 3.73
C ARG A 28 1.12 -11.58 3.38
N LEU A 29 1.26 -10.73 2.36
CA LEU A 29 0.23 -9.77 1.96
C LEU A 29 -1.07 -10.45 1.55
N ASP A 30 -1.03 -11.59 0.86
CA ASP A 30 -2.25 -12.28 0.45
C ASP A 30 -3.11 -12.66 1.66
N THR A 31 -2.52 -13.30 2.67
CA THR A 31 -3.22 -13.64 3.91
C THR A 31 -3.69 -12.39 4.67
N LEU A 32 -2.88 -11.33 4.70
CA LEU A 32 -3.24 -10.10 5.38
C LEU A 32 -4.40 -9.37 4.68
N PHE A 33 -4.45 -9.39 3.36
CA PHE A 33 -5.59 -8.83 2.62
C PHE A 33 -6.87 -9.66 2.79
N ASP A 34 -6.77 -10.99 2.86
CA ASP A 34 -7.92 -11.83 3.18
C ASP A 34 -8.45 -11.49 4.57
N LEU A 35 -7.57 -11.42 5.56
CA LEU A 35 -7.94 -11.04 6.94
C LEU A 35 -8.53 -9.62 7.02
N LEU A 36 -7.99 -8.67 6.25
CA LEU A 36 -8.50 -7.29 6.20
C LEU A 36 -9.93 -7.22 5.64
N ARG A 37 -10.27 -8.11 4.71
CA ARG A 37 -11.63 -8.18 4.11
C ARG A 37 -12.63 -8.92 4.98
N GLU A 38 -12.19 -9.96 5.69
CA GLU A 38 -13.09 -10.92 6.37
C GLU A 38 -13.29 -10.60 7.84
N SER A 39 -12.34 -9.92 8.50
CA SER A 39 -12.44 -9.62 9.91
C SER A 39 -13.47 -8.53 10.21
N GLU A 40 -14.25 -8.75 11.26
CA GLU A 40 -15.16 -7.77 11.84
C GLU A 40 -14.61 -7.16 13.15
N GLU A 41 -13.47 -7.69 13.64
CA GLU A 41 -12.88 -7.28 14.91
C GLU A 41 -12.00 -6.03 14.74
N PRO A 42 -12.34 -4.86 15.31
CA PRO A 42 -11.64 -3.60 15.04
C PRO A 42 -10.15 -3.63 15.38
N LEU A 43 -9.75 -4.34 16.45
CA LEU A 43 -8.35 -4.44 16.84
C LEU A 43 -7.54 -5.30 15.86
N GLU A 44 -8.14 -6.36 15.33
CA GLU A 44 -7.53 -7.22 14.33
C GLU A 44 -7.34 -6.47 13.02
N ILE A 45 -8.38 -5.73 12.56
CA ILE A 45 -8.32 -4.89 11.38
C ILE A 45 -7.19 -3.87 11.47
N GLN A 46 -7.11 -3.12 12.58
CA GLN A 46 -6.04 -2.15 12.80
C GLN A 46 -4.65 -2.81 12.85
N ALA A 47 -4.53 -3.98 13.45
CA ALA A 47 -3.27 -4.70 13.50
C ALA A 47 -2.84 -5.17 12.11
N THR A 48 -3.78 -5.70 11.35
CA THR A 48 -3.57 -6.15 9.96
C THR A 48 -3.18 -4.99 9.05
N GLU A 49 -3.89 -3.88 9.11
CA GLU A 49 -3.56 -2.66 8.36
C GLU A 49 -2.14 -2.17 8.67
N ARG A 50 -1.77 -2.09 9.96
CA ARG A 50 -0.41 -1.70 10.36
C ARG A 50 0.66 -2.67 9.84
N LEU A 51 0.37 -3.96 9.78
CA LEU A 51 1.30 -4.94 9.23
C LEU A 51 1.47 -4.76 7.72
N ILE A 52 0.40 -4.54 6.96
CA ILE A 52 0.46 -4.26 5.53
C ILE A 52 1.32 -3.00 5.28
N TRP A 53 1.03 -1.89 5.97
CA TRP A 53 1.85 -0.68 5.88
C TRP A 53 3.31 -0.91 6.25
N SER A 54 3.57 -1.69 7.30
CA SER A 54 4.93 -2.03 7.71
C SER A 54 5.69 -2.81 6.64
N ILE A 55 5.02 -3.71 5.93
CA ILE A 55 5.60 -4.47 4.82
C ILE A 55 5.92 -3.55 3.65
N TRP A 56 4.96 -2.72 3.21
CA TRP A 56 5.14 -1.79 2.10
C TRP A 56 6.24 -0.74 2.35
N MET A 57 6.39 -0.31 3.60
CA MET A 57 7.42 0.67 3.98
C MET A 57 8.85 0.11 4.03
N GLN A 58 9.01 -1.20 3.94
CA GLN A 58 10.31 -1.85 4.04
C GLN A 58 10.77 -2.35 2.66
N HIS A 59 12.06 -2.50 2.53
CA HIS A 59 12.69 -3.12 1.38
C HIS A 59 13.84 -4.03 1.82
N ARG A 60 14.11 -5.12 1.08
CA ARG A 60 15.23 -6.05 1.35
C ARG A 60 16.59 -5.34 1.42
N ASN A 61 16.75 -4.23 0.68
CA ASN A 61 17.93 -3.38 0.79
C ASN A 61 17.72 -2.36 1.92
N ALA A 62 18.53 -2.49 2.97
CA ALA A 62 18.45 -1.60 4.14
C ALA A 62 18.73 -0.12 3.82
N GLU A 63 19.48 0.19 2.75
CA GLU A 63 19.67 1.57 2.29
C GLU A 63 18.33 2.15 1.81
N TYR A 64 17.56 1.39 1.03
CA TYR A 64 16.26 1.85 0.49
C TYR A 64 15.22 2.02 1.59
N SER A 65 15.18 1.13 2.59
CA SER A 65 14.35 1.33 3.78
C SER A 65 14.73 2.61 4.54
N ARG A 66 16.02 2.93 4.66
CA ARG A 66 16.47 4.19 5.27
C ARG A 66 16.09 5.41 4.45
N MET A 67 16.19 5.34 3.12
CA MET A 67 15.72 6.41 2.22
C MET A 67 14.22 6.62 2.35
N MET A 68 13.43 5.55 2.37
CA MET A 68 11.98 5.61 2.59
C MET A 68 11.65 6.32 3.90
N GLN A 69 12.31 5.95 5.00
CA GLN A 69 12.13 6.59 6.29
C GLN A 69 12.55 8.07 6.26
N ALA A 70 13.70 8.41 5.68
CA ALA A 70 14.17 9.78 5.59
C ALA A 70 13.22 10.68 4.79
N GLY A 71 12.71 10.19 3.64
CA GLY A 71 11.70 10.88 2.84
C GLY A 71 10.40 11.09 3.61
N SER A 72 9.96 10.08 4.36
CA SER A 72 8.75 10.16 5.19
C SER A 72 8.90 11.18 6.33
N VAL A 73 10.07 11.27 6.96
CA VAL A 73 10.37 12.29 7.97
C VAL A 73 10.40 13.69 7.36
N ALA A 74 11.02 13.87 6.20
CA ALA A 74 11.03 15.14 5.48
C ALA A 74 9.60 15.59 5.13
N MET A 75 8.78 14.67 4.59
CA MET A 75 7.36 14.92 4.29
C MET A 75 6.59 15.35 5.53
N ALA A 76 6.70 14.61 6.64
CA ALA A 76 6.02 14.91 7.90
C ALA A 76 6.47 16.25 8.52
N SER A 77 7.68 16.69 8.21
CA SER A 77 8.24 17.99 8.64
C SER A 77 7.91 19.15 7.70
N GLY A 78 7.11 18.92 6.65
CA GLY A 78 6.78 19.92 5.63
C GLY A 78 7.92 20.28 4.68
N GLN A 79 9.00 19.51 4.69
CA GLN A 79 10.16 19.70 3.81
C GLN A 79 9.90 19.00 2.46
N TYR A 80 8.90 19.47 1.72
CA TYR A 80 8.35 18.76 0.56
C TYR A 80 9.36 18.60 -0.57
N ASP A 81 10.15 19.62 -0.90
CA ASP A 81 11.18 19.52 -1.95
C ASP A 81 12.24 18.46 -1.60
N GLN A 82 12.64 18.39 -0.32
CA GLN A 82 13.57 17.37 0.14
C GLN A 82 12.94 15.97 0.07
N ALA A 83 11.68 15.82 0.46
CA ALA A 83 10.96 14.55 0.38
C ALA A 83 10.86 14.06 -1.07
N ILE A 84 10.47 14.94 -2.01
CA ILE A 84 10.42 14.65 -3.45
C ILE A 84 11.80 14.20 -3.96
N GLY A 85 12.86 14.91 -3.61
CA GLY A 85 14.23 14.56 -4.01
C GLY A 85 14.65 13.17 -3.51
N ILE A 86 14.33 12.84 -2.26
CA ILE A 86 14.66 11.53 -1.66
C ILE A 86 13.86 10.41 -2.33
N PHE A 87 12.53 10.56 -2.47
CA PHE A 87 11.70 9.55 -3.11
C PHE A 87 12.04 9.39 -4.60
N SER A 88 12.34 10.47 -5.31
CA SER A 88 12.78 10.40 -6.71
C SER A 88 14.10 9.65 -6.86
N SER A 89 15.06 9.86 -5.96
CA SER A 89 16.31 9.11 -5.93
C SER A 89 16.08 7.63 -5.60
N LEU A 90 15.13 7.32 -4.72
CA LEU A 90 14.76 5.95 -4.40
C LEU A 90 14.10 5.26 -5.60
N ILE A 91 13.15 5.90 -6.26
CA ILE A 91 12.48 5.41 -7.47
C ILE A 91 13.47 5.17 -8.61
N GLN A 92 14.46 6.04 -8.77
CA GLN A 92 15.50 5.85 -9.79
C GLN A 92 16.36 4.60 -9.53
N LYS A 93 16.61 4.27 -8.25
CA LYS A 93 17.38 3.08 -7.84
C LYS A 93 16.55 1.79 -7.86
N GLU A 94 15.28 1.90 -7.53
CA GLU A 94 14.33 0.78 -7.40
C GLU A 94 12.96 1.19 -7.96
N PRO A 95 12.79 1.17 -9.29
CA PRO A 95 11.55 1.63 -9.95
C PRO A 95 10.34 0.73 -9.68
N ASP A 96 10.57 -0.47 -9.17
CA ASP A 96 9.51 -1.42 -8.82
C ASP A 96 9.11 -1.38 -7.34
N PHE A 97 9.57 -0.38 -6.60
CA PHE A 97 9.18 -0.19 -5.19
C PHE A 97 7.91 0.68 -5.10
N ALA A 98 6.74 0.04 -5.08
CA ALA A 98 5.43 0.70 -5.14
C ALA A 98 5.24 1.82 -4.11
N GLU A 99 5.64 1.59 -2.86
CA GLU A 99 5.47 2.58 -1.79
C GLU A 99 6.30 3.84 -1.99
N ALA A 100 7.41 3.79 -2.72
CA ALA A 100 8.18 4.99 -3.03
C ALA A 100 7.42 5.94 -3.96
N TRP A 101 6.71 5.39 -4.94
CA TRP A 101 5.81 6.14 -5.81
C TRP A 101 4.63 6.70 -5.01
N ASN A 102 3.97 5.89 -4.20
CA ASN A 102 2.85 6.32 -3.35
C ASN A 102 3.25 7.47 -2.40
N LYS A 103 4.42 7.41 -1.79
CA LYS A 103 4.91 8.50 -0.92
C LYS A 103 5.19 9.77 -1.70
N ARG A 104 5.77 9.69 -2.89
CA ARG A 104 5.99 10.87 -3.72
C ARG A 104 4.66 11.45 -4.22
N ALA A 105 3.71 10.59 -4.62
CA ALA A 105 2.35 11.00 -4.97
C ALA A 105 1.69 11.79 -3.82
N THR A 106 1.84 11.30 -2.59
CA THR A 106 1.32 11.99 -1.40
C THR A 106 1.94 13.39 -1.24
N VAL A 107 3.26 13.53 -1.48
CA VAL A 107 3.90 14.85 -1.41
C VAL A 107 3.39 15.78 -2.51
N TYR A 108 3.26 15.29 -3.75
CA TYR A 108 2.68 16.08 -4.84
C TYR A 108 1.25 16.51 -4.55
N PHE A 109 0.43 15.64 -3.96
CA PHE A 109 -0.90 15.98 -3.51
C PHE A 109 -0.89 17.12 -2.47
N LEU A 110 0.00 17.05 -1.48
CA LEU A 110 0.12 18.05 -0.42
C LEU A 110 0.55 19.43 -0.94
N ILE A 111 1.34 19.49 -2.01
CA ILE A 111 1.72 20.77 -2.64
C ILE A 111 0.75 21.21 -3.74
N GLY A 112 -0.31 20.43 -4.00
CA GLY A 112 -1.36 20.76 -4.98
C GLY A 112 -1.02 20.38 -6.41
N ASP A 113 0.07 19.67 -6.66
CA ASP A 113 0.39 19.14 -8.01
C ASP A 113 -0.38 17.84 -8.25
N LEU A 114 -1.67 17.99 -8.56
CA LEU A 114 -2.56 16.85 -8.78
C LEU A 114 -2.17 16.03 -10.02
N THR A 115 -1.44 16.60 -10.96
CA THR A 115 -1.03 15.90 -12.18
C THR A 115 0.08 14.91 -11.87
N LEU A 116 1.16 15.36 -11.28
CA LEU A 116 2.26 14.49 -10.87
C LEU A 116 1.83 13.49 -9.79
N SER A 117 0.91 13.91 -8.90
CA SER A 117 0.34 13.01 -7.92
C SER A 117 -0.42 11.84 -8.57
N ALA A 118 -1.25 12.11 -9.58
CA ALA A 118 -1.99 11.07 -10.29
C ALA A 118 -1.07 10.11 -11.05
N GLU A 119 -0.05 10.63 -11.74
CA GLU A 119 0.93 9.82 -12.46
C GLU A 119 1.65 8.82 -11.53
N ASP A 120 2.05 9.28 -10.34
CA ASP A 120 2.70 8.44 -9.34
C ASP A 120 1.72 7.44 -8.68
N VAL A 121 0.46 7.82 -8.49
CA VAL A 121 -0.61 6.90 -8.04
C VAL A 121 -0.84 5.81 -9.08
N ASP A 122 -0.94 6.15 -10.35
CA ASP A 122 -1.12 5.18 -11.43
C ASP A 122 0.04 4.17 -11.41
N ARG A 123 1.27 4.65 -11.27
CA ARG A 123 2.43 3.74 -11.18
C ARG A 123 2.41 2.87 -9.92
N THR A 124 1.94 3.41 -8.80
CA THR A 124 1.75 2.61 -7.56
C THR A 124 0.77 1.47 -7.80
N LEU A 125 -0.36 1.74 -8.45
CA LEU A 125 -1.43 0.77 -8.70
C LEU A 125 -1.06 -0.25 -9.79
N GLU A 126 -0.18 0.09 -10.73
CA GLU A 126 0.42 -0.89 -11.66
C GLU A 126 1.28 -1.93 -10.90
N LEU A 127 2.01 -1.50 -9.86
CA LEU A 127 2.89 -2.36 -9.07
C LEU A 127 2.17 -3.13 -7.97
N GLU A 128 1.19 -2.50 -7.30
CA GLU A 128 0.32 -3.12 -6.28
C GLU A 128 -1.13 -2.66 -6.47
N PRO A 129 -1.92 -3.39 -7.22
CA PRO A 129 -3.33 -3.05 -7.48
C PRO A 129 -4.22 -2.98 -6.23
N ARG A 130 -3.79 -3.61 -5.13
CA ARG A 130 -4.50 -3.62 -3.85
C ARG A 130 -4.03 -2.50 -2.91
N HIS A 131 -3.29 -1.53 -3.40
CA HIS A 131 -2.78 -0.45 -2.57
C HIS A 131 -3.91 0.52 -2.18
N PHE A 132 -4.64 0.20 -1.12
CA PHE A 132 -5.84 0.95 -0.69
C PHE A 132 -5.57 2.42 -0.39
N GLY A 133 -4.35 2.78 0.04
CA GLY A 133 -3.94 4.18 0.21
C GLY A 133 -3.84 4.92 -1.13
N ALA A 134 -3.28 4.29 -2.16
CA ALA A 134 -3.20 4.87 -3.51
C ALA A 134 -4.59 4.97 -4.15
N LEU A 135 -5.44 3.93 -4.02
CA LEU A 135 -6.84 3.96 -4.48
C LEU A 135 -7.63 5.12 -3.84
N SER A 136 -7.49 5.30 -2.52
CA SER A 136 -8.10 6.44 -1.81
C SER A 136 -7.54 7.78 -2.28
N GLY A 137 -6.22 7.85 -2.50
CA GLY A 137 -5.54 9.03 -3.04
C GLY A 137 -6.06 9.40 -4.43
N LEU A 138 -6.24 8.40 -5.31
CA LEU A 138 -6.85 8.59 -6.63
C LEU A 138 -8.25 9.20 -6.53
N GLY A 139 -9.09 8.64 -5.65
CA GLY A 139 -10.42 9.18 -5.39
C GLY A 139 -10.40 10.65 -4.96
N GLN A 140 -9.49 11.02 -4.06
CA GLN A 140 -9.33 12.41 -3.62
C GLN A 140 -8.86 13.34 -4.75
N ILE A 141 -7.91 12.90 -5.57
CA ILE A 141 -7.44 13.63 -6.74
C ILE A 141 -8.60 13.88 -7.71
N GLN A 142 -9.39 12.85 -8.01
CA GLN A 142 -10.54 12.97 -8.92
C GLN A 142 -11.62 13.89 -8.37
N LEU A 143 -11.88 13.90 -7.06
CA LEU A 143 -12.77 14.85 -6.41
C LEU A 143 -12.30 16.30 -6.62
N LEU A 144 -11.01 16.58 -6.38
CA LEU A 144 -10.44 17.91 -6.56
C LEU A 144 -10.46 18.37 -8.02
N ARG A 145 -10.44 17.43 -8.97
CA ARG A 145 -10.61 17.69 -10.41
C ARG A 145 -12.07 17.84 -10.84
N GLY A 146 -13.04 17.65 -9.94
CA GLY A 146 -14.47 17.70 -10.25
C GLY A 146 -15.02 16.44 -10.95
N ASN A 147 -14.24 15.36 -10.99
CA ASN A 147 -14.59 14.10 -11.66
C ASN A 147 -15.26 13.13 -10.68
N GLY A 148 -16.50 13.46 -10.25
CA GLY A 148 -17.20 12.70 -9.20
C GLY A 148 -17.42 11.22 -9.52
N ASP A 149 -17.71 10.87 -10.78
CA ASP A 149 -17.88 9.46 -11.18
C ASP A 149 -16.57 8.66 -11.05
N ALA A 150 -15.45 9.21 -11.51
CA ALA A 150 -14.13 8.58 -11.37
C ALA A 150 -13.66 8.53 -9.90
N ALA A 151 -14.03 9.52 -9.10
CA ALA A 151 -13.76 9.50 -7.67
C ALA A 151 -14.54 8.38 -6.96
N LEU A 152 -15.81 8.21 -7.29
CA LEU A 152 -16.65 7.14 -6.76
C LEU A 152 -16.06 5.77 -7.10
N GLU A 153 -15.69 5.53 -8.36
CA GLU A 153 -15.05 4.29 -8.79
C GLU A 153 -13.77 3.98 -8.01
N ALA A 154 -12.90 4.97 -7.81
CA ALA A 154 -11.66 4.79 -7.06
C ALA A 154 -11.91 4.48 -5.57
N PHE A 155 -12.89 5.13 -4.93
CA PHE A 155 -13.24 4.85 -3.54
C PHE A 155 -13.93 3.48 -3.38
N GLU A 156 -14.76 3.06 -4.34
CA GLU A 156 -15.33 1.71 -4.35
C GLU A 156 -14.24 0.64 -4.49
N ALA A 157 -13.24 0.87 -5.33
CA ALA A 157 -12.07 -0.01 -5.44
C ALA A 157 -11.29 -0.07 -4.12
N ALA A 158 -11.07 1.07 -3.45
CA ALA A 158 -10.44 1.10 -2.12
C ALA A 158 -11.25 0.30 -1.08
N ARG A 159 -12.58 0.47 -1.06
CA ARG A 159 -13.50 -0.29 -0.18
C ARG A 159 -13.47 -1.78 -0.48
N ALA A 160 -13.37 -2.19 -1.74
CA ALA A 160 -13.29 -3.60 -2.10
C ALA A 160 -12.04 -4.29 -1.54
N VAL A 161 -10.93 -3.55 -1.39
CA VAL A 161 -9.70 -4.04 -0.76
C VAL A 161 -9.76 -3.96 0.75
N HIS A 162 -10.26 -2.85 1.28
CA HIS A 162 -10.33 -2.55 2.72
C HIS A 162 -11.73 -2.05 3.09
N PRO A 163 -12.71 -2.95 3.36
CA PRO A 163 -14.11 -2.57 3.59
C PRO A 163 -14.32 -1.60 4.76
N GLN A 164 -13.44 -1.65 5.75
CA GLN A 164 -13.54 -0.82 6.96
C GLN A 164 -12.55 0.36 6.95
N LEU A 165 -12.08 0.78 5.78
CA LEU A 165 -11.24 1.97 5.66
C LEU A 165 -11.97 3.19 6.24
N PRO A 166 -11.36 3.92 7.21
CA PRO A 166 -12.07 4.98 7.93
C PRO A 166 -12.67 6.05 7.00
N GLY A 167 -13.96 6.29 7.15
CA GLY A 167 -14.68 7.32 6.40
C GLY A 167 -15.08 6.96 4.97
N ILE A 168 -14.60 5.84 4.43
CA ILE A 168 -14.82 5.46 3.02
C ILE A 168 -16.32 5.31 2.70
N GLU A 169 -17.07 4.68 3.58
CA GLU A 169 -18.50 4.41 3.38
C GLU A 169 -19.35 5.70 3.36
N ALA A 170 -19.04 6.65 4.23
CA ALA A 170 -19.72 7.94 4.24
C ALA A 170 -19.40 8.76 2.98
N LEU A 171 -18.19 8.66 2.49
CA LEU A 171 -17.74 9.36 1.29
C LEU A 171 -18.38 8.78 0.04
N ILE A 172 -18.45 7.46 -0.09
CA ILE A 172 -19.12 6.77 -1.19
C ILE A 172 -20.61 7.17 -1.24
N ARG A 173 -21.34 7.05 -0.13
CA ARG A 173 -22.77 7.43 -0.07
C ARG A 173 -23.00 8.86 -0.52
N ARG A 174 -22.19 9.80 -0.04
CA ARG A 174 -22.31 11.19 -0.46
C ARG A 174 -22.14 11.36 -1.98
N LEU A 175 -21.15 10.70 -2.57
CA LEU A 175 -20.89 10.76 -4.00
C LEU A 175 -21.99 10.09 -4.82
N GLU A 176 -22.53 8.95 -4.38
CA GLU A 176 -23.67 8.29 -5.02
C GLU A 176 -24.89 9.24 -5.07
N ASP A 177 -25.19 9.96 -3.98
CA ASP A 177 -26.28 10.91 -3.93
C ASP A 177 -26.04 12.11 -4.87
N GLU A 178 -24.82 12.64 -4.92
CA GLU A 178 -24.44 13.74 -5.83
C GLU A 178 -24.52 13.31 -7.30
N VAL A 179 -24.04 12.11 -7.64
CA VAL A 179 -24.11 11.55 -9.02
C VAL A 179 -25.55 11.28 -9.41
N ARG A 180 -26.37 10.74 -8.49
CA ARG A 180 -27.80 10.47 -8.73
C ARG A 180 -28.57 11.76 -8.92
N GLY A 181 -28.32 12.79 -8.11
CA GLY A 181 -28.95 14.10 -8.21
C GLY A 181 -28.61 14.84 -9.50
N ARG A 182 -27.47 14.58 -10.13
CA ARG A 182 -27.08 15.15 -11.44
C ARG A 182 -27.80 14.51 -12.64
N LYS A 183 -28.38 13.30 -12.45
CA LYS A 183 -29.09 12.55 -13.51
C LYS A 183 -30.59 12.82 -13.55
N LEU A 184 -31.10 13.62 -12.61
CA LEU A 184 -32.48 14.09 -12.54
C LEU A 184 -32.63 15.52 -13.06
#